data_d8f6ca18ed75b4ea8738ecb96f0ebcd1
#
_entry.id   d8f6ca18ed75b4ea8738ecb96f0ebcd1
#
_cell.length_a   1.000
_cell.length_b   1.000
_cell.length_c   1.000
_cell.angle_alpha   90.00
_cell.angle_beta   90.00
_cell.angle_gamma   90.00
#
_symmetry.space_group_name_H-M   'P 1'
#
loop_
_entity.id
_entity.type
_entity.pdbx_description
1 polymer ?
#
loop_
_entity_poly.entity_id
_entity_poly.type
_entity_poly.pdbx_seq_one_letter_code
_entity_poly.pdbx_strand_id
1 'polypeptide(L)'
;ILAYINTPKGKYNFHYFKYKMPIFGGLIFALDFSRLMKAMLLNLKNGMRIQEALEVSKNVVQNYVMLSIIETSINNILVGSSWIEPFENSGLASPMTIEMLKIGMQTDLPEMMEKLVEYMEIDIDNILTKITKALPQIMYLIVGIVLIFVVIVVLVPCIQVYMGNFLFSAYGV
;
A
#
# COMPACT_ATOMS: atom_id res chain seq x y z
N ILE A 1 10.55 2.76 20.99
CA ILE A 1 9.93 2.65 19.65
C ILE A 1 8.55 1.99 19.78
N LEU A 2 8.41 0.84 20.45
CA LEU A 2 7.13 0.14 20.64
C LEU A 2 6.07 0.95 21.42
N ALA A 3 6.47 1.74 22.39
CA ALA A 3 5.56 2.60 23.19
C ALA A 3 4.96 3.76 22.36
N TYR A 4 5.69 4.30 21.38
CA TYR A 4 5.21 5.36 20.50
C TYR A 4 4.17 4.86 19.48
N ILE A 5 4.32 3.62 19.00
CA ILE A 5 3.37 2.98 18.06
C ILE A 5 1.99 2.75 18.70
N ASN A 6 1.93 2.67 20.04
CA ASN A 6 0.67 2.44 20.76
C ASN A 6 -0.15 3.73 21.05
N THR A 7 0.37 4.90 20.68
CA THR A 7 -0.34 6.18 20.80
C THR A 7 -1.22 6.41 19.55
N PRO A 8 -2.41 7.08 19.66
CA PRO A 8 -3.29 7.30 18.48
C PRO A 8 -2.58 8.00 17.32
N LYS A 9 -1.71 8.99 17.63
CA LYS A 9 -0.86 9.67 16.63
C LYS A 9 0.23 8.76 16.06
N GLY A 10 0.81 7.89 16.88
CA GLY A 10 1.82 6.92 16.44
C GLY A 10 1.23 5.84 15.52
N LYS A 11 0.01 5.36 15.83
CA LYS A 11 -0.73 4.43 14.97
C LYS A 11 -1.05 5.07 13.63
N TYR A 12 -1.56 6.31 13.62
CA TYR A 12 -1.85 7.04 12.38
C TYR A 12 -0.59 7.18 11.51
N ASN A 13 0.52 7.64 12.07
CA ASN A 13 1.78 7.81 11.34
C ASN A 13 2.34 6.48 10.81
N PHE A 14 2.23 5.39 11.59
CA PHE A 14 2.67 4.06 11.15
C PHE A 14 1.80 3.53 10.00
N HIS A 15 0.48 3.69 10.07
CA HIS A 15 -0.45 3.30 9.00
C HIS A 15 -0.29 4.18 7.76
N TYR A 16 -0.02 5.47 7.93
CA TYR A 16 0.29 6.39 6.82
C TYR A 16 1.60 6.02 6.13
N PHE A 17 2.65 5.69 6.90
CA PHE A 17 3.92 5.19 6.36
C PHE A 17 3.72 3.88 5.56
N LYS A 18 2.86 2.99 6.05
CA LYS A 18 2.50 1.75 5.37
C LYS A 18 1.85 2.00 4.00
N TYR A 19 0.99 3.00 3.87
CA TYR A 19 0.42 3.42 2.58
C TYR A 19 1.43 4.11 1.66
N LYS A 20 2.46 4.75 2.22
CA LYS A 20 3.48 5.47 1.44
C LYS A 20 4.65 4.57 1.00
N MET A 21 4.68 3.32 1.40
CA MET A 21 5.70 2.36 0.94
C MET A 21 5.56 2.13 -0.57
N PRO A 22 6.68 2.30 -1.35
CA PRO A 22 6.59 2.36 -2.82
C PRO A 22 6.11 1.08 -3.50
N ILE A 23 6.20 -0.08 -2.83
CA ILE A 23 5.84 -1.38 -3.41
C ILE A 23 4.51 -1.90 -2.82
N PHE A 24 4.30 -1.76 -1.50
CA PHE A 24 3.17 -2.36 -0.80
C PHE A 24 2.05 -1.36 -0.46
N GLY A 25 2.34 -0.05 -0.47
CA GLY A 25 1.39 0.96 -0.05
C GLY A 25 0.14 1.01 -0.91
N GLY A 26 0.31 0.98 -2.22
CA GLY A 26 -0.81 0.96 -3.17
C GLY A 26 -1.68 -0.29 -3.03
N LEU A 27 -1.06 -1.46 -2.82
CA LEU A 27 -1.80 -2.71 -2.61
C LEU A 27 -2.64 -2.68 -1.33
N ILE A 28 -2.05 -2.22 -0.22
CA ILE A 28 -2.75 -2.17 1.07
C ILE A 28 -3.94 -1.22 0.99
N PHE A 29 -3.75 -0.04 0.38
CA PHE A 29 -4.85 0.89 0.17
C PHE A 29 -5.93 0.29 -0.74
N ALA A 30 -5.57 -0.29 -1.88
CA ALA A 30 -6.50 -0.88 -2.82
C ALA A 30 -7.33 -2.00 -2.17
N LEU A 31 -6.71 -2.84 -1.34
CA LEU A 31 -7.41 -3.89 -0.58
C LEU A 31 -8.40 -3.32 0.46
N ASP A 32 -7.97 -2.34 1.26
CA ASP A 32 -8.83 -1.72 2.27
C ASP A 32 -10.00 -0.97 1.62
N PHE A 33 -9.71 -0.25 0.52
CA PHE A 33 -10.71 0.50 -0.22
C PHE A 33 -11.69 -0.43 -0.96
N SER A 34 -11.21 -1.52 -1.58
CA SER A 34 -12.07 -2.53 -2.21
C SER A 34 -13.03 -3.17 -1.21
N ARG A 35 -12.55 -3.51 -0.01
CA ARG A 35 -13.40 -4.04 1.07
C ARG A 35 -14.49 -3.04 1.48
N LEU A 36 -14.12 -1.77 1.63
CA LEU A 36 -15.06 -0.69 1.94
C LEU A 36 -16.13 -0.58 0.85
N MET A 37 -15.73 -0.51 -0.42
CA MET A 37 -16.65 -0.37 -1.55
C MET A 37 -17.58 -1.58 -1.69
N LYS A 38 -17.07 -2.81 -1.49
CA LYS A 38 -17.91 -4.02 -1.46
C LYS A 38 -18.95 -4.00 -0.36
N ALA A 39 -18.57 -3.61 0.86
CA ALA A 39 -19.50 -3.49 1.97
C ALA A 39 -20.54 -2.38 1.73
N MET A 40 -20.13 -1.23 1.22
CA MET A 40 -21.04 -0.15 0.84
C MET A 40 -22.01 -0.59 -0.25
N LEU A 41 -21.53 -1.23 -1.32
CA LEU A 41 -22.35 -1.75 -2.40
C LEU A 41 -23.46 -2.67 -1.88
N LEU A 42 -23.08 -3.61 -1.00
CA LEU A 42 -24.04 -4.53 -0.39
C LEU A 42 -25.12 -3.80 0.42
N ASN A 43 -24.71 -2.82 1.22
CA ASN A 43 -25.62 -2.02 2.04
C ASN A 43 -26.53 -1.13 1.18
N LEU A 44 -26.02 -0.51 0.13
CA LEU A 44 -26.79 0.29 -0.82
C LEU A 44 -27.81 -0.55 -1.61
N LYS A 45 -27.41 -1.76 -2.06
CA LYS A 45 -28.33 -2.73 -2.71
C LYS A 45 -29.47 -3.16 -1.78
N ASN A 46 -29.23 -3.14 -0.46
CA ASN A 46 -30.25 -3.39 0.56
C ASN A 46 -31.12 -2.15 0.89
N GLY A 47 -30.96 -1.05 0.17
CA GLY A 47 -31.74 0.17 0.32
C GLY A 47 -31.28 1.10 1.44
N MET A 48 -30.08 0.89 2.02
CA MET A 48 -29.52 1.82 3.01
C MET A 48 -29.13 3.15 2.35
N ARG A 49 -29.24 4.24 3.10
CA ARG A 49 -28.71 5.53 2.66
C ARG A 49 -27.19 5.52 2.67
N ILE A 50 -26.58 6.37 1.86
CA ILE A 50 -25.11 6.47 1.73
C ILE A 50 -24.43 6.66 3.09
N GLN A 51 -24.99 7.53 3.95
CA GLN A 51 -24.45 7.77 5.28
C GLN A 51 -24.45 6.50 6.14
N GLU A 52 -25.59 5.80 6.21
CA GLU A 52 -25.75 4.56 6.98
C GLU A 52 -24.84 3.46 6.42
N ALA A 53 -24.77 3.36 5.08
CA ALA A 53 -23.89 2.42 4.40
C ALA A 53 -22.41 2.67 4.74
N LEU A 54 -21.97 3.92 4.78
CA LEU A 54 -20.61 4.30 5.21
C LEU A 54 -20.36 3.96 6.68
N GLU A 55 -21.28 4.27 7.57
CA GLU A 55 -21.15 3.97 9.01
C GLU A 55 -21.04 2.49 9.28
N VAL A 56 -21.85 1.66 8.64
CA VAL A 56 -21.77 0.20 8.79
C VAL A 56 -20.49 -0.33 8.15
N SER A 57 -20.14 0.17 6.97
CA SER A 57 -19.00 -0.31 6.21
C SER A 57 -17.65 0.07 6.81
N LYS A 58 -17.56 1.10 7.68
CA LYS A 58 -16.30 1.41 8.37
C LYS A 58 -15.76 0.25 9.22
N ASN A 59 -16.63 -0.65 9.69
CA ASN A 59 -16.25 -1.78 10.54
C ASN A 59 -15.40 -2.85 9.81
N VAL A 60 -15.42 -2.88 8.46
CA VAL A 60 -14.58 -3.80 7.68
C VAL A 60 -13.17 -3.26 7.48
N VAL A 61 -12.92 -2.01 7.84
CA VAL A 61 -11.65 -1.32 7.65
C VAL A 61 -10.87 -1.30 8.95
N GLN A 62 -9.60 -1.70 8.91
CA GLN A 62 -8.72 -1.72 10.08
C GLN A 62 -7.67 -0.60 10.09
N ASN A 63 -7.50 0.09 8.97
CA ASN A 63 -6.48 1.13 8.82
C ASN A 63 -6.99 2.47 9.35
N TYR A 64 -6.26 3.07 10.31
CA TYR A 64 -6.62 4.35 10.93
C TYR A 64 -6.70 5.52 9.94
N VAL A 65 -5.89 5.52 8.89
CA VAL A 65 -5.95 6.57 7.85
C VAL A 65 -7.26 6.46 7.08
N MET A 66 -7.64 5.25 6.66
CA MET A 66 -8.89 5.00 5.96
C MET A 66 -10.09 5.31 6.86
N LEU A 67 -10.05 4.93 8.14
CA LEU A 67 -11.10 5.27 9.11
C LEU A 67 -11.28 6.78 9.25
N SER A 68 -10.19 7.53 9.33
CA SER A 68 -10.23 9.00 9.38
C SER A 68 -10.87 9.61 8.12
N ILE A 69 -10.57 9.07 6.94
CA ILE A 69 -11.19 9.51 5.68
C ILE A 69 -12.69 9.22 5.70
N ILE A 70 -13.10 8.02 6.13
CA ILE A 70 -14.51 7.63 6.22
C ILE A 70 -15.27 8.54 7.20
N GLU A 71 -14.71 8.81 8.38
CA GLU A 71 -15.32 9.70 9.38
C GLU A 71 -15.48 11.13 8.84
N THR A 72 -14.49 11.63 8.11
CA THR A 72 -14.59 12.92 7.42
C THR A 72 -15.67 12.89 6.35
N SER A 73 -15.79 11.80 5.60
CA SER A 73 -16.82 11.60 4.57
C SER A 73 -18.24 11.59 5.18
N ILE A 74 -18.42 10.94 6.32
CA ILE A 74 -19.69 10.95 7.06
C ILE A 74 -20.04 12.38 7.52
N ASN A 75 -19.07 13.10 8.07
CA ASN A 75 -19.25 14.49 8.49
C ASN A 75 -19.60 15.42 7.29
N ASN A 76 -18.97 15.20 6.13
CA ASN A 76 -19.28 15.94 4.91
C ASN A 76 -20.77 15.76 4.50
N ILE A 77 -21.29 14.53 4.58
CA ILE A 77 -22.70 14.27 4.29
C ILE A 77 -23.61 15.08 5.24
N LEU A 78 -23.28 15.14 6.54
CA LEU A 78 -24.06 15.86 7.56
C LEU A 78 -24.13 17.37 7.28
N VAL A 79 -23.09 17.95 6.69
CA VAL A 79 -23.04 19.38 6.31
C VAL A 79 -23.47 19.63 4.86
N GLY A 80 -23.96 18.60 4.15
CA GLY A 80 -24.41 18.72 2.76
C GLY A 80 -23.30 18.76 1.72
N SER A 81 -22.06 18.40 2.10
CA SER A 81 -20.91 18.32 1.20
C SER A 81 -20.72 16.90 0.63
N SER A 82 -19.89 16.79 -0.40
CA SER A 82 -19.63 15.49 -1.04
C SER A 82 -18.85 14.55 -0.12
N TRP A 83 -19.33 13.33 0.04
CA TRP A 83 -18.62 12.26 0.78
C TRP A 83 -17.40 11.72 0.03
N ILE A 84 -17.28 12.01 -1.28
CA ILE A 84 -16.16 11.57 -2.12
C ILE A 84 -14.94 12.47 -1.92
N GLU A 85 -15.15 13.74 -1.58
CA GLU A 85 -14.11 14.76 -1.45
C GLU A 85 -12.94 14.35 -0.50
N PRO A 86 -13.16 13.75 0.69
CA PRO A 86 -12.08 13.31 1.55
C PRO A 86 -11.21 12.20 0.92
N PHE A 87 -11.80 11.33 0.10
CA PHE A 87 -11.04 10.33 -0.66
C PHE A 87 -10.20 10.96 -1.77
N GLU A 88 -10.76 11.94 -2.48
CA GLU A 88 -10.04 12.71 -3.50
C GLU A 88 -8.86 13.49 -2.88
N ASN A 89 -9.11 14.22 -1.80
CA ASN A 89 -8.10 15.03 -1.11
C ASN A 89 -6.99 14.19 -0.46
N SER A 90 -7.26 12.93 -0.12
CA SER A 90 -6.24 12.02 0.41
C SER A 90 -5.13 11.70 -0.60
N GLY A 91 -5.40 11.80 -1.90
CA GLY A 91 -4.50 11.43 -2.98
C GLY A 91 -4.15 9.93 -3.03
N LEU A 92 -4.86 9.10 -2.25
CA LEU A 92 -4.61 7.66 -2.16
C LEU A 92 -5.46 6.86 -3.17
N ALA A 93 -6.68 7.33 -3.46
CA ALA A 93 -7.54 6.74 -4.47
C ALA A 93 -7.09 7.16 -5.88
N SER A 94 -7.21 6.24 -6.85
CA SER A 94 -6.88 6.58 -8.23
C SER A 94 -7.87 7.60 -8.81
N PRO A 95 -7.43 8.50 -9.72
CA PRO A 95 -8.34 9.44 -10.37
C PRO A 95 -9.54 8.74 -11.03
N MET A 96 -9.31 7.59 -11.65
CA MET A 96 -10.37 6.78 -12.27
C MET A 96 -11.43 6.35 -11.24
N THR A 97 -11.00 5.90 -10.07
CA THR A 97 -11.89 5.52 -8.96
C THR A 97 -12.77 6.68 -8.51
N ILE A 98 -12.18 7.86 -8.34
CA ILE A 98 -12.89 9.07 -7.93
C ILE A 98 -13.93 9.49 -8.99
N GLU A 99 -13.55 9.49 -10.27
CA GLU A 99 -14.46 9.82 -11.36
C GLU A 99 -15.62 8.83 -11.48
N MET A 100 -15.38 7.53 -11.33
CA MET A 100 -16.44 6.51 -11.31
C MET A 100 -17.45 6.76 -10.18
N LEU A 101 -16.98 7.11 -8.98
CA LEU A 101 -17.86 7.47 -7.86
C LEU A 101 -18.67 8.74 -8.15
N LYS A 102 -18.05 9.78 -8.71
CA LYS A 102 -18.73 11.03 -9.10
C LYS A 102 -19.83 10.78 -10.15
N ILE A 103 -19.54 9.96 -11.15
CA ILE A 103 -20.52 9.56 -12.17
C ILE A 103 -21.66 8.76 -11.53
N GLY A 104 -21.34 7.81 -10.64
CA GLY A 104 -22.34 7.03 -9.92
C GLY A 104 -23.30 7.89 -9.09
N MET A 105 -22.81 8.97 -8.48
CA MET A 105 -23.64 9.92 -7.74
C MET A 105 -24.65 10.67 -8.64
N GLN A 106 -24.36 10.81 -9.92
CA GLN A 106 -25.22 11.50 -10.89
C GLN A 106 -26.18 10.54 -11.62
N THR A 107 -25.91 9.24 -11.59
CA THR A 107 -26.66 8.21 -12.30
C THR A 107 -27.25 7.18 -11.35
N ASP A 108 -26.67 5.99 -11.31
CA ASP A 108 -27.00 4.90 -10.39
C ASP A 108 -25.75 4.52 -9.60
N LEU A 109 -25.71 4.89 -8.33
CA LEU A 109 -24.54 4.67 -7.49
C LEU A 109 -24.27 3.16 -7.27
N PRO A 110 -25.25 2.31 -6.92
CA PRO A 110 -25.07 0.88 -6.82
C PRO A 110 -24.49 0.21 -8.07
N GLU A 111 -25.04 0.52 -9.25
CA GLU A 111 -24.54 -0.03 -10.53
C GLU A 111 -23.10 0.40 -10.81
N MET A 112 -22.81 1.69 -10.59
CA MET A 112 -21.46 2.19 -10.82
C MET A 112 -20.45 1.63 -9.81
N MET A 113 -20.86 1.45 -8.55
CA MET A 113 -20.02 0.80 -7.53
C MET A 113 -19.75 -0.67 -7.84
N GLU A 114 -20.68 -1.38 -8.46
CA GLU A 114 -20.44 -2.75 -8.91
C GLU A 114 -19.32 -2.81 -9.96
N LYS A 115 -19.38 -1.94 -10.97
CA LYS A 115 -18.32 -1.79 -11.98
C LYS A 115 -17.00 -1.34 -11.36
N LEU A 116 -17.06 -0.46 -10.36
CA LEU A 116 -15.87 -0.02 -9.63
C LEU A 116 -15.22 -1.15 -8.86
N VAL A 117 -16.00 -1.99 -8.18
CA VAL A 117 -15.47 -3.16 -7.44
C VAL A 117 -14.79 -4.13 -8.40
N GLU A 118 -15.40 -4.42 -9.55
CA GLU A 118 -14.79 -5.28 -10.59
C GLU A 118 -13.48 -4.68 -11.12
N TYR A 119 -13.47 -3.38 -11.42
CA TYR A 119 -12.25 -2.66 -11.81
C TYR A 119 -11.15 -2.77 -10.75
N MET A 120 -11.51 -2.61 -9.48
CA MET A 120 -10.54 -2.70 -8.39
C MET A 120 -9.97 -4.10 -8.19
N GLU A 121 -10.74 -5.15 -8.43
CA GLU A 121 -10.24 -6.53 -8.39
C GLU A 121 -9.16 -6.74 -9.46
N ILE A 122 -9.40 -6.26 -10.67
CA ILE A 122 -8.43 -6.31 -11.77
C ILE A 122 -7.18 -5.49 -11.43
N ASP A 123 -7.35 -4.31 -10.83
CA ASP A 123 -6.22 -3.45 -10.44
C ASP A 123 -5.37 -4.10 -9.33
N ILE A 124 -6.00 -4.72 -8.35
CA ILE A 124 -5.32 -5.49 -7.29
C ILE A 124 -4.51 -6.63 -7.91
N ASP A 125 -5.08 -7.40 -8.82
CA ASP A 125 -4.38 -8.50 -9.51
C ASP A 125 -3.19 -8.00 -10.34
N ASN A 126 -3.33 -6.85 -10.98
CA ASN A 126 -2.24 -6.19 -11.69
C ASN A 126 -1.10 -5.76 -10.74
N ILE A 127 -1.42 -5.21 -9.58
CA ILE A 127 -0.44 -4.83 -8.56
C ILE A 127 0.27 -6.09 -8.03
N LEU A 128 -0.47 -7.15 -7.71
CA LEU A 128 0.09 -8.43 -7.26
C LEU A 128 1.04 -9.03 -8.31
N THR A 129 0.63 -9.01 -9.57
CA THR A 129 1.46 -9.49 -10.69
C THR A 129 2.75 -8.70 -10.83
N LYS A 130 2.70 -7.36 -10.70
CA LYS A 130 3.91 -6.50 -10.71
C LYS A 130 4.85 -6.84 -9.56
N ILE A 131 4.32 -7.03 -8.34
CA ILE A 131 5.10 -7.42 -7.16
C ILE A 131 5.76 -8.79 -7.38
N THR A 132 4.99 -9.78 -7.85
CA THR A 132 5.48 -11.13 -8.09
C THR A 132 6.59 -11.16 -9.16
N LYS A 133 6.47 -10.35 -10.22
CA LYS A 133 7.50 -10.22 -11.26
C LYS A 133 8.76 -9.49 -10.77
N ALA A 134 8.66 -8.59 -9.79
CA ALA A 134 9.80 -7.89 -9.22
C ALA A 134 10.59 -8.75 -8.20
N LEU A 135 9.96 -9.74 -7.58
CA LEU A 135 10.58 -10.60 -6.57
C LEU A 135 11.89 -11.29 -7.04
N PRO A 136 11.94 -11.96 -8.21
CA PRO A 136 13.17 -12.60 -8.68
C PRO A 136 14.32 -11.60 -8.87
N GLN A 137 14.03 -10.39 -9.37
CA GLN A 137 15.05 -9.35 -9.58
C GLN A 137 15.65 -8.89 -8.26
N ILE A 138 14.84 -8.71 -7.22
CA ILE A 138 15.30 -8.37 -5.87
C ILE A 138 16.15 -9.50 -5.29
N MET A 139 15.74 -10.75 -5.48
CA MET A 139 16.53 -11.91 -5.02
C MET A 139 17.89 -11.99 -5.70
N TYR A 140 17.98 -11.77 -7.01
CA TYR A 140 19.28 -11.73 -7.72
C TYR A 140 20.19 -10.60 -7.21
N LEU A 141 19.62 -9.43 -6.91
CA LEU A 141 20.36 -8.32 -6.34
C LEU A 141 20.93 -8.67 -4.96
N ILE A 142 20.13 -9.29 -4.09
CA ILE A 142 20.56 -9.72 -2.76
C ILE A 142 21.69 -10.76 -2.87
N VAL A 143 21.52 -11.78 -3.73
CA VAL A 143 22.56 -12.80 -3.96
C VAL A 143 23.82 -12.16 -4.50
N GLY A 144 23.72 -11.23 -5.44
CA GLY A 144 24.88 -10.50 -5.97
C GLY A 144 25.64 -9.73 -4.88
N ILE A 145 24.94 -9.03 -4.00
CA ILE A 145 25.58 -8.31 -2.87
C ILE A 145 26.31 -9.30 -1.93
N VAL A 146 25.66 -10.42 -1.61
CA VAL A 146 26.27 -11.44 -0.74
C VAL A 146 27.52 -12.05 -1.39
N LEU A 147 27.49 -12.34 -2.70
CA LEU A 147 28.66 -12.84 -3.42
C LEU A 147 29.81 -11.84 -3.44
N ILE A 148 29.53 -10.55 -3.70
CA ILE A 148 30.56 -9.50 -3.63
C ILE A 148 31.18 -9.43 -2.24
N PHE A 149 30.35 -9.51 -1.19
CA PHE A 149 30.85 -9.51 0.19
C PHE A 149 31.76 -10.70 0.47
N VAL A 150 31.37 -11.90 0.06
CA VAL A 150 32.19 -13.11 0.22
C VAL A 150 33.51 -12.99 -0.54
N VAL A 151 33.47 -12.47 -1.78
CA VAL A 151 34.68 -12.26 -2.59
C VAL A 151 35.62 -11.29 -1.88
N ILE A 152 35.14 -10.16 -1.35
CA ILE A 152 36.00 -9.21 -0.63
C ILE A 152 36.60 -9.82 0.62
N VAL A 153 35.80 -10.51 1.44
CA VAL A 153 36.26 -11.08 2.74
C VAL A 153 37.25 -12.22 2.56
N VAL A 154 37.12 -13.00 1.47
CA VAL A 154 37.98 -14.18 1.23
C VAL A 154 39.17 -13.85 0.34
N LEU A 155 38.94 -13.19 -0.80
CA LEU A 155 39.99 -12.91 -1.79
C LEU A 155 41.02 -11.89 -1.30
N VAL A 156 40.58 -10.84 -0.62
CA VAL A 156 41.50 -9.76 -0.16
C VAL A 156 42.56 -10.33 0.79
N PRO A 157 42.23 -11.06 1.86
CA PRO A 157 43.27 -11.67 2.73
C PRO A 157 44.09 -12.73 2.02
N CYS A 158 43.48 -13.54 1.12
CA CYS A 158 44.28 -14.51 0.33
C CYS A 158 45.35 -13.84 -0.52
N ILE A 159 45.01 -12.74 -1.21
CA ILE A 159 45.98 -11.99 -2.03
C ILE A 159 47.05 -11.38 -1.13
N GLN A 160 46.72 -10.85 0.04
CA GLN A 160 47.72 -10.30 0.98
C GLN A 160 48.70 -11.35 1.46
N VAL A 161 48.24 -12.55 1.80
CA VAL A 161 49.10 -13.66 2.20
C VAL A 161 50.00 -14.14 1.05
N TYR A 162 49.42 -14.26 -0.16
CA TYR A 162 50.19 -14.66 -1.35
C TYR A 162 51.25 -13.63 -1.74
N MET A 163 50.88 -12.35 -1.78
CA MET A 163 51.82 -11.26 -2.10
C MET A 163 52.91 -11.11 -1.02
N GLY A 164 52.52 -11.20 0.25
CA GLY A 164 53.46 -11.17 1.37
C GLY A 164 54.51 -12.28 1.27
N ASN A 165 54.08 -13.53 1.03
CA ASN A 165 55.00 -14.66 0.85
C ASN A 165 55.87 -14.54 -0.42
N PHE A 166 55.31 -14.00 -1.52
CA PHE A 166 56.06 -13.77 -2.76
C PHE A 166 57.14 -12.71 -2.58
N LEU A 167 56.86 -11.62 -1.93
CA LEU A 167 57.84 -10.57 -1.64
C LEU A 167 58.92 -11.05 -0.68
N PHE A 168 58.54 -11.85 0.35
CA PHE A 168 59.48 -12.43 1.27
C PHE A 168 60.45 -13.41 0.58
N SER A 169 59.94 -14.21 -0.37
CA SER A 169 60.74 -15.12 -1.17
C SER A 169 61.59 -14.41 -2.23
N ALA A 170 61.16 -13.28 -2.74
CA ALA A 170 61.87 -12.55 -3.80
C ALA A 170 63.03 -11.66 -3.29
N TYR A 171 62.91 -11.18 -2.05
CA TYR A 171 63.93 -10.29 -1.45
C TYR A 171 64.81 -10.96 -0.41
N GLY A 172 64.66 -12.26 -0.10
CA GLY A 172 65.63 -13.06 0.62
C GLY A 172 65.93 -12.60 2.05
N VAL A 173 64.93 -12.07 2.79
CA VAL A 173 65.07 -11.70 4.19
C VAL A 173 64.22 -12.63 5.03
#